data_be78b0bcb9513faf23802e15c8bbd69a
#
_entry.id   be78b0bcb9513faf23802e15c8bbd69a
#
_cell.length_a   1.000
_cell.length_b   1.000
_cell.length_c   1.000
_cell.angle_alpha   90.00
_cell.angle_beta   90.00
_cell.angle_gamma   90.00
#
_symmetry.space_group_name_H-M   'P 1'
#
loop_
_entity.id
_entity.type
_entity.pdbx_description
1 polymer ?
#
loop_
_entity_poly.entity_id
_entity_poly.type
_entity_poly.pdbx_seq_one_letter_code
_entity_poly.pdbx_strand_id
1 'polypeptide(L)'
;MTSKELWFASHVKEISREECLELLASRPVGRIAYCDEAGPVALPVNYILDGEHVLFRISPHSEMAKHLRNGPASFQVDEIDEYTQSGWSVLLRGHAEFIEYDELPDEGSRPEPWAEGHRTFHVRLIPSRITGRRLIEA
;
A
#
# COMPACT_ATOMS: atom_id res chain seq x y z
N MET A 1 -9.99 -29.95 -5.24
CA MET A 1 -8.54 -29.89 -5.51
C MET A 1 -8.00 -31.26 -5.79
N THR A 2 -7.20 -31.41 -6.85
CA THR A 2 -6.60 -32.67 -7.24
C THR A 2 -5.29 -32.92 -6.49
N SER A 3 -4.84 -34.19 -6.44
CA SER A 3 -3.54 -34.51 -5.86
C SER A 3 -2.38 -33.79 -6.56
N LYS A 4 -2.51 -33.55 -7.86
CA LYS A 4 -1.52 -32.83 -8.66
C LYS A 4 -1.38 -31.38 -8.19
N GLU A 5 -2.47 -30.71 -7.89
CA GLU A 5 -2.47 -29.34 -7.40
C GLU A 5 -1.82 -29.24 -6.02
N LEU A 6 -2.05 -30.23 -5.15
CA LEU A 6 -1.41 -30.29 -3.84
C LEU A 6 0.11 -30.47 -3.93
N TRP A 7 0.59 -31.24 -4.91
CA TRP A 7 2.01 -31.47 -5.09
C TRP A 7 2.78 -30.27 -5.64
N PHE A 8 2.13 -29.46 -6.49
CA PHE A 8 2.79 -28.33 -7.16
C PHE A 8 2.33 -26.97 -6.65
N ALA A 9 1.39 -26.94 -5.72
CA ALA A 9 0.92 -25.70 -5.15
C ALA A 9 2.01 -25.08 -4.24
N SER A 10 2.20 -23.78 -4.38
CA SER A 10 3.09 -23.05 -3.50
C SER A 10 2.48 -22.94 -2.10
N HIS A 11 3.32 -22.84 -1.10
CA HIS A 11 2.91 -22.73 0.29
C HIS A 11 2.75 -21.27 0.70
N VAL A 12 1.63 -20.97 1.37
CA VAL A 12 1.40 -19.64 1.95
C VAL A 12 1.92 -19.62 3.38
N LYS A 13 2.74 -18.63 3.68
CA LYS A 13 3.28 -18.42 5.01
C LYS A 13 3.04 -16.99 5.45
N GLU A 14 2.60 -16.82 6.69
CA GLU A 14 2.42 -15.48 7.24
C GLU A 14 3.75 -14.80 7.52
N ILE A 15 3.79 -13.50 7.30
CA ILE A 15 4.96 -12.65 7.54
C ILE A 15 4.71 -11.85 8.82
N SER A 16 5.75 -11.72 9.65
CA SER A 16 5.67 -10.91 10.87
C SER A 16 5.40 -9.43 10.53
N ARG A 17 4.84 -8.70 11.48
CA ARG A 17 4.62 -7.26 11.33
C ARG A 17 5.93 -6.53 10.99
N GLU A 18 7.01 -6.88 11.68
CA GLU A 18 8.32 -6.27 11.47
C GLU A 18 8.82 -6.48 10.04
N GLU A 19 8.74 -7.70 9.54
CA GLU A 19 9.12 -7.99 8.16
C GLU A 19 8.19 -7.28 7.16
N CYS A 20 6.89 -7.19 7.46
CA CYS A 20 5.95 -6.42 6.65
C CYS A 20 6.39 -4.96 6.48
N LEU A 21 6.83 -4.33 7.56
CA LEU A 21 7.31 -2.94 7.51
C LEU A 21 8.58 -2.81 6.66
N GLU A 22 9.49 -3.77 6.75
CA GLU A 22 10.69 -3.79 5.90
C GLU A 22 10.32 -3.91 4.41
N LEU A 23 9.37 -4.78 4.09
CA LEU A 23 8.91 -4.98 2.72
C LEU A 23 8.17 -3.74 2.19
N LEU A 24 7.35 -3.11 3.02
CA LEU A 24 6.68 -1.85 2.66
C LEU A 24 7.71 -0.76 2.33
N ALA A 25 8.78 -0.68 3.09
CA ALA A 25 9.82 0.32 2.86
C ALA A 25 10.66 0.05 1.60
N SER A 26 10.60 -1.16 1.05
CA SER A 26 11.45 -1.59 -0.05
C SER A 26 10.93 -1.26 -1.44
N ARG A 27 9.68 -0.81 -1.58
CA ARG A 27 9.04 -0.61 -2.88
C ARG A 27 8.63 0.85 -3.07
N PRO A 28 8.66 1.35 -4.32
CA PRO A 28 8.26 2.72 -4.62
C PRO A 28 6.79 2.90 -4.95
N VAL A 29 6.07 1.83 -5.28
CA VAL A 29 4.67 1.88 -5.73
C VAL A 29 3.85 0.86 -4.96
N GLY A 30 2.69 1.29 -4.52
CA GLY A 30 1.67 0.43 -3.93
C GLY A 30 0.30 0.80 -4.45
N ARG A 31 -0.73 0.11 -3.97
CA ARG A 31 -2.10 0.38 -4.35
C ARG A 31 -2.89 0.86 -3.14
N ILE A 32 -3.49 2.04 -3.28
CA ILE A 32 -4.44 2.55 -2.30
C ILE A 32 -5.83 2.05 -2.67
N ALA A 33 -6.56 1.55 -1.68
CA ALA A 33 -7.92 1.06 -1.86
C ALA A 33 -8.86 1.83 -0.93
N TYR A 34 -9.95 2.31 -1.47
CA TYR A 34 -10.97 3.07 -0.73
C TYR A 34 -12.31 2.89 -1.43
N CYS A 35 -13.38 3.45 -0.86
CA CYS A 35 -14.70 3.41 -1.48
C CYS A 35 -15.12 4.79 -1.90
N ASP A 36 -15.68 4.88 -3.10
CA ASP A 36 -16.42 6.05 -3.56
C ASP A 36 -17.91 5.70 -3.68
N GLU A 37 -18.70 6.58 -4.28
CA GLU A 37 -20.15 6.38 -4.41
C GLU A 37 -20.51 5.15 -5.25
N ALA A 38 -19.64 4.75 -6.18
CA ALA A 38 -19.86 3.60 -7.04
C ALA A 38 -19.31 2.29 -6.45
N GLY A 39 -18.55 2.36 -5.35
CA GLY A 39 -18.02 1.18 -4.69
C GLY A 39 -16.51 1.24 -4.48
N PRO A 40 -15.88 0.07 -4.29
CA PRO A 40 -14.43 0.01 -4.03
C PRO A 40 -13.60 0.44 -5.23
N VAL A 41 -12.51 1.15 -4.94
CA VAL A 41 -11.52 1.62 -5.93
C VAL A 41 -10.14 1.18 -5.47
N ALA A 42 -9.28 0.79 -6.40
CA ALA A 42 -7.88 0.50 -6.13
C ALA A 42 -7.02 1.14 -7.22
N LEU A 43 -6.06 1.96 -6.82
CA LEU A 43 -5.23 2.75 -7.73
C LEU A 43 -3.76 2.70 -7.29
N PRO A 44 -2.81 2.65 -8.23
CA PRO A 44 -1.40 2.71 -7.90
C PRO A 44 -1.00 4.12 -7.48
N VAL A 45 -0.15 4.22 -6.47
CA VAL A 45 0.44 5.49 -6.04
C VAL A 45 1.90 5.28 -5.67
N ASN A 46 2.70 6.32 -5.87
CA ASN A 46 4.04 6.36 -5.32
C ASN A 46 3.95 6.74 -3.84
N TYR A 47 4.77 6.12 -3.03
CA TYR A 47 4.70 6.33 -1.59
C TYR A 47 6.07 6.22 -0.94
N ILE A 48 6.13 6.65 0.28
CA ILE A 48 7.23 6.33 1.20
C ILE A 48 6.63 5.85 2.51
N LEU A 49 7.44 5.11 3.26
CA LEU A 49 7.09 4.72 4.62
C LEU A 49 7.77 5.68 5.59
N ASP A 50 6.98 6.27 6.47
CA ASP A 50 7.44 7.13 7.56
C ASP A 50 7.05 6.48 8.89
N GLY A 51 8.02 5.83 9.54
CA GLY A 51 7.73 4.98 10.67
C GLY A 51 6.84 3.82 10.25
N GLU A 52 5.61 3.79 10.74
CA GLU A 52 4.60 2.81 10.36
C GLU A 52 3.52 3.39 9.43
N HIS A 53 3.65 4.66 9.06
CA HIS A 53 2.68 5.36 8.24
C HIS A 53 3.10 5.37 6.77
N VAL A 54 2.13 5.17 5.88
CA VAL A 54 2.33 5.30 4.45
C VAL A 54 2.00 6.73 4.04
N LEU A 55 2.94 7.40 3.38
CA LEU A 55 2.76 8.77 2.89
C LEU A 55 2.69 8.78 1.38
N PHE A 56 1.71 9.47 0.81
CA PHE A 56 1.61 9.71 -0.62
C PHE A 56 0.99 11.07 -0.89
N ARG A 57 1.06 11.52 -2.15
CA ARG A 57 0.57 12.83 -2.56
C ARG A 57 -0.54 12.69 -3.58
N ILE A 58 -1.55 13.53 -3.46
CA ILE A 58 -2.68 13.54 -4.39
C ILE A 58 -3.02 14.98 -4.79
N SER A 59 -3.76 15.12 -5.89
CA SER A 59 -4.34 16.38 -6.28
C SER A 59 -5.50 16.72 -5.35
N PRO A 60 -5.59 17.98 -4.87
CA PRO A 60 -6.70 18.38 -4.00
C PRO A 60 -8.07 18.33 -4.68
N HIS A 61 -8.08 18.29 -6.01
CA HIS A 61 -9.33 18.27 -6.81
C HIS A 61 -9.67 16.87 -7.33
N SER A 62 -8.92 15.85 -6.93
CA SER A 62 -9.17 14.48 -7.37
C SER A 62 -10.37 13.86 -6.65
N GLU A 63 -10.97 12.85 -7.29
CA GLU A 63 -12.01 12.03 -6.64
C GLU A 63 -11.45 11.32 -5.40
N MET A 64 -10.18 10.93 -5.46
CA MET A 64 -9.50 10.32 -4.31
C MET A 64 -9.47 11.27 -3.11
N ALA A 65 -9.14 12.55 -3.32
CA ALA A 65 -9.11 13.53 -2.24
C ALA A 65 -10.48 13.69 -1.59
N LYS A 66 -11.53 13.65 -2.39
CA LYS A 66 -12.91 13.79 -1.92
C LYS A 66 -13.32 12.63 -1.02
N HIS A 67 -12.90 11.41 -1.33
CA HIS A 67 -13.38 10.20 -0.66
C HIS A 67 -12.42 9.66 0.42
N LEU A 68 -11.15 10.07 0.42
CA LEU A 68 -10.20 9.63 1.43
C LEU A 68 -10.22 10.42 2.73
N ARG A 69 -10.77 11.61 2.73
CA ARG A 69 -10.69 12.52 3.88
C ARG A 69 -11.21 11.87 5.16
N ASN A 70 -10.31 11.62 6.12
CA ASN A 70 -10.61 10.99 7.41
C ASN A 70 -11.40 9.68 7.30
N GLY A 71 -11.23 8.98 6.18
CA GLY A 71 -11.96 7.76 5.89
C GLY A 71 -11.12 6.50 5.98
N PRO A 72 -11.80 5.35 5.99
CA PRO A 72 -11.10 4.06 5.96
C PRO A 72 -10.44 3.86 4.60
N ALA A 73 -9.26 3.25 4.63
CA ALA A 73 -8.53 2.91 3.42
C ALA A 73 -7.60 1.73 3.70
N SER A 74 -7.25 1.05 2.64
CA SER A 74 -6.25 -0.02 2.69
C SER A 74 -5.13 0.28 1.70
N PHE A 75 -3.97 -0.25 1.98
CA PHE A 75 -2.80 -0.10 1.13
C PHE A 75 -2.14 -1.46 0.95
N GLN A 76 -1.80 -1.79 -0.29
CA GLN A 76 -1.28 -3.11 -0.61
C GLN A 76 -0.03 -2.97 -1.47
N VAL A 77 0.97 -3.75 -1.12
CA VAL A 77 2.22 -3.84 -1.88
C VAL A 77 2.53 -5.31 -2.08
N ASP A 78 3.02 -5.66 -3.26
CA ASP A 78 3.43 -7.03 -3.52
C ASP A 78 4.60 -7.09 -4.50
N GLU A 79 5.19 -8.26 -4.55
CA GLU A 79 6.14 -8.63 -5.60
C GLU A 79 5.91 -10.10 -5.90
N ILE A 80 5.40 -10.37 -7.10
CA ILE A 80 5.02 -11.72 -7.53
C ILE A 80 5.86 -12.12 -8.74
N ASP A 81 6.49 -13.28 -8.64
CA ASP A 81 7.18 -13.91 -9.76
C ASP A 81 6.24 -14.96 -10.37
N GLU A 82 5.75 -14.66 -11.56
CA GLU A 82 4.79 -15.53 -12.23
C GLU A 82 5.40 -16.85 -12.67
N TYR A 83 6.68 -16.85 -12.99
CA TYR A 83 7.36 -18.05 -13.46
C TYR A 83 7.53 -19.08 -12.32
N THR A 84 8.02 -18.64 -11.18
CA THR A 84 8.21 -19.51 -10.00
C THR A 84 6.94 -19.66 -9.19
N GLN A 85 5.93 -18.84 -9.44
CA GLN A 85 4.69 -18.78 -8.67
C GLN A 85 4.96 -18.54 -7.20
N SER A 86 5.86 -17.60 -6.93
CA SER A 86 6.28 -17.20 -5.59
C SER A 86 6.25 -15.70 -5.44
N GLY A 87 6.37 -15.22 -4.21
CA GLY A 87 6.40 -13.81 -3.94
C GLY A 87 5.85 -13.49 -2.56
N TRP A 88 5.53 -12.23 -2.38
CA TRP A 88 4.98 -11.77 -1.12
C TRP A 88 3.97 -10.65 -1.36
N SER A 89 3.08 -10.46 -0.40
CA SER A 89 2.17 -9.33 -0.36
C SER A 89 2.03 -8.83 1.07
N VAL A 90 1.85 -7.51 1.20
CA VAL A 90 1.59 -6.86 2.48
C VAL A 90 0.33 -6.03 2.34
N LEU A 91 -0.58 -6.17 3.29
CA LEU A 91 -1.81 -5.40 3.37
C LEU A 91 -1.82 -4.59 4.65
N LEU A 92 -1.97 -3.28 4.49
CA LEU A 92 -2.13 -2.36 5.59
C LEU A 92 -3.58 -1.87 5.57
N ARG A 93 -4.30 -2.05 6.67
CA ARG A 93 -5.65 -1.50 6.85
C ARG A 93 -5.58 -0.36 7.85
N GLY A 94 -6.27 0.71 7.56
CA GLY A 94 -6.25 1.86 8.44
C GLY A 94 -7.19 2.95 7.98
N HIS A 95 -6.82 4.17 8.29
CA HIS A 95 -7.57 5.33 7.84
C HIS A 95 -6.61 6.39 7.32
N ALA A 96 -7.10 7.19 6.40
CA ALA A 96 -6.35 8.27 5.78
C ALA A 96 -6.61 9.57 6.50
N GLU A 97 -5.58 10.37 6.69
CA GLU A 97 -5.70 11.75 7.12
C GLU A 97 -4.82 12.63 6.26
N PHE A 98 -5.25 13.88 6.06
CA PHE A 98 -4.46 14.85 5.32
C PHE A 98 -3.49 15.52 6.29
N ILE A 99 -2.24 15.64 5.84
CA ILE A 99 -1.15 16.17 6.66
C ILE A 99 -1.05 17.67 6.44
N GLU A 100 -1.04 18.43 7.52
CA GLU A 100 -0.77 19.86 7.47
C GLU A 100 0.69 20.11 7.10
N TYR A 101 0.97 21.23 6.45
CA TYR A 101 2.29 21.54 5.94
C TYR A 101 3.38 21.49 7.01
N ASP A 102 3.10 21.97 8.21
CA ASP A 102 4.04 22.00 9.32
C ASP A 102 4.32 20.62 9.93
N GLU A 103 3.49 19.63 9.62
CA GLU A 103 3.66 18.24 10.07
C GLU A 103 4.38 17.37 9.03
N LEU A 104 4.74 17.92 7.87
CA LEU A 104 5.42 17.16 6.82
C LEU A 104 6.85 16.79 7.26
N PRO A 105 7.32 15.59 6.88
CA PRO A 105 8.72 15.24 7.07
C PRO A 105 9.63 16.12 6.18
N ASP A 106 10.94 16.00 6.38
CA ASP A 106 11.93 16.70 5.56
C ASP A 106 11.72 16.40 4.08
N GLU A 107 12.07 17.36 3.21
CA GLU A 107 11.84 17.26 1.77
C GLU A 107 12.38 15.96 1.15
N GLY A 108 13.53 15.50 1.58
CA GLY A 108 14.11 14.24 1.10
C GLY A 108 13.36 12.99 1.53
N SER A 109 12.44 13.12 2.49
CA SER A 109 11.61 12.01 3.00
C SER A 109 10.15 12.15 2.59
N ARG A 110 9.87 12.92 1.55
CA ARG A 110 8.51 13.09 1.00
C ARG A 110 8.34 12.26 -0.26
N PRO A 111 7.14 11.72 -0.51
CA PRO A 111 6.88 10.97 -1.74
C PRO A 111 6.97 11.86 -2.98
N GLU A 112 7.52 11.29 -4.06
CA GLU A 112 7.61 11.97 -5.36
C GLU A 112 6.75 11.22 -6.38
N PRO A 113 5.60 11.80 -6.81
CA PRO A 113 4.77 11.16 -7.83
C PRO A 113 5.46 11.09 -9.18
N TRP A 114 5.32 9.95 -9.86
CA TRP A 114 5.81 9.79 -11.23
C TRP A 114 4.90 10.45 -12.26
N ALA A 115 3.60 10.56 -11.94
CA ALA A 115 2.64 11.18 -12.84
C ALA A 115 2.72 12.70 -12.76
N GLU A 116 2.46 13.36 -13.91
CA GLU A 116 2.39 14.83 -13.98
C GLU A 116 1.16 15.36 -13.26
N GLY A 117 1.21 16.63 -12.88
CA GLY A 117 0.10 17.36 -12.26
C GLY A 117 0.44 17.89 -10.88
N HIS A 118 -0.45 18.74 -10.38
CA HIS A 118 -0.31 19.37 -9.07
C HIS A 118 -0.82 18.46 -7.98
N ARG A 119 0.09 17.79 -7.27
CA ARG A 119 -0.22 16.93 -6.13
C ARG A 119 0.26 17.59 -4.86
N THR A 120 -0.51 18.57 -4.39
CA THR A 120 -0.15 19.40 -3.24
C THR A 120 -0.63 18.83 -1.91
N PHE A 121 -1.60 17.92 -1.91
CA PHE A 121 -2.09 17.29 -0.70
C PHE A 121 -1.25 16.07 -0.36
N HIS A 122 -0.71 16.08 0.84
CA HIS A 122 -0.02 14.92 1.40
C HIS A 122 -1.01 14.15 2.27
N VAL A 123 -1.05 12.86 2.07
CA VAL A 123 -1.94 11.95 2.80
C VAL A 123 -1.08 10.99 3.59
N ARG A 124 -1.46 10.79 4.84
CA ARG A 124 -0.89 9.80 5.73
C ARG A 124 -1.91 8.70 5.95
N LEU A 125 -1.53 7.46 5.68
CA LEU A 125 -2.35 6.32 6.03
C LEU A 125 -1.84 5.74 7.33
N ILE A 126 -2.70 5.78 8.36
CA ILE A 126 -2.38 5.34 9.71
C ILE A 126 -2.89 3.91 9.86
N PRO A 127 -2.00 2.93 10.12
CA PRO A 127 -2.42 1.53 10.19
C PRO A 127 -3.18 1.21 11.48
N SER A 128 -4.25 0.47 11.34
CA SER A 128 -4.88 -0.26 12.43
C SER A 128 -4.44 -1.72 12.44
N ARG A 129 -4.05 -2.25 11.27
CA ARG A 129 -3.59 -3.62 11.11
C ARG A 129 -2.67 -3.74 9.91
N ILE A 130 -1.55 -4.43 10.10
CA ILE A 130 -0.62 -4.76 9.03
C ILE A 130 -0.45 -6.27 9.00
N THR A 131 -0.71 -6.89 7.85
CA THR A 131 -0.56 -8.32 7.64
C THR A 131 0.21 -8.57 6.36
N GLY A 132 0.87 -9.70 6.27
CA GLY A 132 1.58 -10.07 5.07
C GLY A 132 1.62 -11.57 4.88
N ARG A 133 1.83 -11.96 3.64
CA ARG A 133 1.92 -13.35 3.21
C ARG A 133 3.09 -13.53 2.28
N ARG A 134 3.76 -14.63 2.44
CA ARG A 134 4.78 -15.08 1.51
C ARG A 134 4.30 -16.37 0.86
N LEU A 135 4.35 -16.38 -0.48
CA LEU A 135 4.06 -17.56 -1.26
C LEU A 135 5.41 -18.20 -1.61
N ILE A 136 5.66 -19.35 -1.06
CA ILE A 136 6.94 -20.05 -1.19
C ILE A 136 6.79 -21.14 -2.24
N GLU A 137 7.73 -21.20 -3.17
CA GLU A 137 7.77 -22.23 -4.18
C GLU A 137 7.80 -23.61 -3.54
N ALA A 138 7.00 -24.49 -4.09
CA ALA A 138 6.88 -25.86 -3.59
C ALA A 138 8.14 -26.69 -3.81
#